data_fccd90eac27e9014a4cb7c9c56bfc7e2
#
_entry.id   fccd90eac27e9014a4cb7c9c56bfc7e2
#
_cell.length_a   1.000
_cell.length_b   1.000
_cell.length_c   1.000
_cell.angle_alpha   90.00
_cell.angle_beta   90.00
_cell.angle_gamma   90.00
#
_symmetry.space_group_name_H-M   'P 1'
#
loop_
_entity.id
_entity.type
_entity.pdbx_description
1 polymer ?
#
loop_
_entity_poly.entity_id
_entity_poly.type
_entity_poly.pdbx_seq_one_letter_code
_entity_poly.pdbx_strand_id
1 'polypeptide(L)'
;MLSYVYFGTNDLARAIGFYNAALAPLGMRRCITNDPEWDRSSAGWGTYEKGGLEELAFWIGLPFDQQPATVGNGGMIAFRARSWQEVDDFHAAALAHGGSCDGPPGLRVKYSPDFYAAYVRDPDGNKVAAVCRGITQRQ
;
A
#
# COMPACT_ATOMS: atom_id res chain seq x y z
N MET A 1 -1.48 12.00 -14.72
CA MET A 1 -1.94 11.28 -13.52
C MET A 1 -1.69 9.78 -13.70
N LEU A 2 -1.27 9.10 -12.64
CA LEU A 2 -0.99 7.67 -12.72
C LEU A 2 -2.29 6.87 -12.89
N SER A 3 -2.27 5.85 -13.76
CA SER A 3 -3.35 4.88 -13.87
C SER A 3 -3.24 3.84 -12.76
N TYR A 4 -2.05 3.24 -12.62
CA TYR A 4 -1.76 2.29 -11.54
C TYR A 4 -0.24 2.22 -11.30
N VAL A 5 0.13 1.56 -10.21
CA VAL A 5 1.50 1.18 -9.89
C VAL A 5 1.56 -0.31 -9.61
N TYR A 6 2.71 -0.93 -9.86
CA TYR A 6 2.90 -2.37 -9.71
C TYR A 6 4.24 -2.63 -9.01
N PHE A 7 4.19 -3.39 -7.90
CA PHE A 7 5.37 -3.92 -7.24
C PHE A 7 5.50 -5.42 -7.45
N GLY A 8 6.73 -5.90 -7.53
CA GLY A 8 7.02 -7.32 -7.57
C GLY A 8 7.02 -7.98 -6.19
N THR A 9 6.66 -9.25 -6.18
CA THR A 9 6.78 -10.13 -5.01
C THR A 9 7.31 -11.49 -5.42
N ASN A 10 7.98 -12.16 -4.49
CA ASN A 10 8.42 -13.55 -4.66
C ASN A 10 7.48 -14.55 -3.96
N ASP A 11 6.47 -14.06 -3.26
CA ASP A 11 5.47 -14.86 -2.57
C ASP A 11 4.14 -14.10 -2.56
N LEU A 12 3.30 -14.41 -3.53
CA LEU A 12 2.04 -13.68 -3.73
C LEU A 12 1.09 -13.85 -2.54
N ALA A 13 0.97 -15.06 -1.99
CA ALA A 13 0.08 -15.32 -0.85
C ALA A 13 0.50 -14.49 0.38
N ARG A 14 1.80 -14.41 0.64
CA ARG A 14 2.36 -13.59 1.72
C ARG A 14 2.09 -12.10 1.48
N ALA A 15 2.32 -11.62 0.27
CA ALA A 15 2.06 -10.24 -0.11
C ALA A 15 0.57 -9.87 0.04
N ILE A 16 -0.34 -10.75 -0.38
CA ILE A 16 -1.78 -10.56 -0.22
C ILE A 16 -2.16 -10.42 1.26
N GLY A 17 -1.65 -11.28 2.11
CA GLY A 17 -1.91 -11.18 3.56
C GLY A 17 -1.44 -9.86 4.16
N PHE A 18 -0.26 -9.40 3.77
CA PHE A 18 0.27 -8.11 4.20
C PHE A 18 -0.61 -6.94 3.73
N TYR A 19 -0.89 -6.83 2.44
CA TYR A 19 -1.62 -5.68 1.88
C TYR A 19 -3.09 -5.67 2.25
N ASN A 20 -3.72 -6.83 2.40
CA ASN A 20 -5.09 -6.87 2.95
C ASN A 20 -5.15 -6.22 4.34
N ALA A 21 -4.19 -6.51 5.19
CA ALA A 21 -4.15 -5.96 6.55
C ALA A 21 -3.72 -4.48 6.58
N ALA A 22 -2.66 -4.13 5.85
CA ALA A 22 -2.09 -2.79 5.90
C ALA A 22 -2.96 -1.74 5.22
N LEU A 23 -3.65 -2.09 4.13
CA LEU A 23 -4.46 -1.15 3.35
C LEU A 23 -5.91 -1.02 3.83
N ALA A 24 -6.42 -1.97 4.61
CA ALA A 24 -7.77 -1.89 5.17
C ALA A 24 -8.01 -0.61 6.00
N PRO A 25 -7.10 -0.19 6.89
CA PRO A 25 -7.28 1.06 7.62
C PRO A 25 -7.38 2.30 6.75
N LEU A 26 -6.84 2.25 5.53
CA LEU A 26 -6.89 3.34 4.56
C LEU A 26 -8.16 3.30 3.69
N GLY A 27 -9.07 2.36 3.93
CA GLY A 27 -10.30 2.21 3.16
C GLY A 27 -10.10 1.52 1.80
N MET A 28 -8.95 0.89 1.58
CA MET A 28 -8.68 0.14 0.36
C MET A 28 -9.00 -1.33 0.54
N ARG A 29 -9.58 -1.93 -0.48
CA ARG A 29 -9.97 -3.34 -0.51
C ARG A 29 -9.38 -4.03 -1.73
N ARG A 30 -9.15 -5.33 -1.60
CA ARG A 30 -8.73 -6.15 -2.72
C ARG A 30 -9.84 -6.21 -3.77
N CYS A 31 -9.49 -5.99 -5.02
CA CYS A 31 -10.43 -6.13 -6.11
C CYS A 31 -10.69 -7.60 -6.44
N ILE A 32 -11.89 -7.87 -6.96
CA ILE A 32 -12.27 -9.17 -7.48
C ILE A 32 -12.15 -9.10 -9.00
N THR A 33 -11.23 -9.89 -9.57
CA THR A 33 -10.97 -9.85 -11.00
C THR A 33 -11.85 -10.80 -11.79
N ASN A 34 -12.35 -11.87 -11.16
CA ASN A 34 -13.04 -12.99 -11.82
C ASN A 34 -12.19 -13.68 -12.92
N ASP A 35 -10.88 -13.47 -12.90
CA ASP A 35 -9.94 -14.04 -13.86
C ASP A 35 -8.91 -14.90 -13.11
N PRO A 36 -9.01 -16.25 -13.20
CA PRO A 36 -8.12 -17.16 -12.49
C PRO A 36 -6.64 -17.03 -12.90
N GLU A 37 -6.35 -16.59 -14.10
CA GLU A 37 -4.95 -16.39 -14.54
C GLU A 37 -4.34 -15.16 -13.85
N TRP A 38 -5.09 -14.07 -13.78
CA TRP A 38 -4.67 -12.88 -13.06
C TRP A 38 -4.48 -13.17 -11.57
N ASP A 39 -5.43 -13.89 -10.98
CA ASP A 39 -5.40 -14.18 -9.55
C ASP A 39 -4.25 -15.09 -9.13
N ARG A 40 -3.66 -15.85 -10.06
CA ARG A 40 -2.47 -16.67 -9.81
C ARG A 40 -1.17 -15.87 -9.77
N SER A 41 -1.11 -14.74 -10.47
CA SER A 41 0.12 -13.98 -10.66
C SER A 41 0.13 -12.61 -9.98
N SER A 42 -1.04 -12.06 -9.65
CA SER A 42 -1.15 -10.70 -9.14
C SER A 42 -2.39 -10.49 -8.28
N ALA A 43 -2.38 -9.41 -7.50
CA ALA A 43 -3.51 -8.93 -6.75
C ALA A 43 -3.51 -7.41 -6.73
N GLY A 44 -4.70 -6.80 -6.76
CA GLY A 44 -4.86 -5.36 -6.79
C GLY A 44 -5.75 -4.84 -5.66
N TRP A 45 -5.51 -3.63 -5.24
CA TRP A 45 -6.31 -2.92 -4.23
C TRP A 45 -6.71 -1.56 -4.75
N GLY A 46 -7.88 -1.13 -4.31
CA GLY A 46 -8.40 0.17 -4.65
C GLY A 46 -9.53 0.60 -3.73
N THR A 47 -10.11 1.74 -4.06
CA THR A 47 -11.30 2.26 -3.40
C THR A 47 -12.52 1.97 -4.27
N TYR A 48 -13.62 1.66 -3.61
CA TYR A 48 -14.89 1.39 -4.26
C TYR A 48 -15.88 2.48 -3.87
N GLU A 49 -16.33 3.23 -4.85
CA GLU A 49 -17.35 4.25 -4.62
C GLU A 49 -18.76 3.67 -4.73
N LYS A 50 -19.70 4.37 -4.10
CA LYS A 50 -21.11 4.04 -4.20
C LYS A 50 -21.58 4.13 -5.66
N GLY A 51 -22.03 3.01 -6.22
CA GLY A 51 -22.40 2.91 -7.64
C GLY A 51 -21.45 2.03 -8.46
N GLY A 52 -20.45 1.43 -7.82
CA GLY A 52 -19.58 0.43 -8.46
C GLY A 52 -18.43 1.01 -9.28
N LEU A 53 -18.14 2.30 -9.13
CA LEU A 53 -16.91 2.86 -9.69
C LEU A 53 -15.73 2.41 -8.85
N GLU A 54 -14.81 1.69 -9.49
CA GLU A 54 -13.59 1.16 -8.88
C GLU A 54 -12.41 2.01 -9.30
N GLU A 55 -11.67 2.52 -8.34
CA GLU A 55 -10.35 3.06 -8.57
C GLU A 55 -9.31 2.03 -8.14
N LEU A 56 -8.79 1.29 -9.10
CA LEU A 56 -7.74 0.31 -8.88
C LEU A 56 -6.41 0.99 -9.13
N ALA A 57 -5.67 1.25 -8.05
CA ALA A 57 -4.46 2.04 -8.14
C ALA A 57 -3.19 1.27 -7.82
N PHE A 58 -3.27 0.19 -7.05
CA PHE A 58 -2.10 -0.52 -6.56
C PHE A 58 -2.18 -2.02 -6.85
N TRP A 59 -1.10 -2.56 -7.44
CA TRP A 59 -0.96 -3.97 -7.75
C TRP A 59 0.34 -4.52 -7.18
N ILE A 60 0.31 -5.78 -6.77
CA ILE A 60 1.46 -6.58 -6.40
C ILE A 60 1.39 -7.91 -7.16
N GLY A 61 2.50 -8.41 -7.63
CA GLY A 61 2.48 -9.67 -8.34
C GLY A 61 3.87 -10.18 -8.71
N LEU A 62 3.88 -11.33 -9.36
CA LEU A 62 5.10 -11.89 -9.90
C LEU A 62 5.61 -11.01 -11.04
N PRO A 63 6.93 -10.80 -11.19
CA PRO A 63 7.47 -10.05 -12.30
C PRO A 63 7.07 -10.64 -13.64
N PHE A 64 6.78 -9.79 -14.61
CA PHE A 64 6.33 -10.20 -15.94
C PHE A 64 7.35 -11.11 -16.66
N ASP A 65 8.65 -10.86 -16.42
CA ASP A 65 9.75 -11.63 -17.02
C ASP A 65 10.00 -12.99 -16.31
N GLN A 66 9.23 -13.30 -15.28
CA GLN A 66 9.32 -14.52 -14.47
C GLN A 66 10.66 -14.68 -13.72
N GLN A 67 11.47 -13.64 -13.65
CA GLN A 67 12.65 -13.61 -12.80
C GLN A 67 12.26 -13.25 -11.37
N PRO A 68 13.12 -13.54 -10.38
CA PRO A 68 12.86 -13.12 -9.00
C PRO A 68 12.65 -11.60 -8.90
N ALA A 69 11.66 -11.20 -8.09
CA ALA A 69 11.43 -9.80 -7.80
C ALA A 69 12.60 -9.25 -6.97
N THR A 70 13.02 -8.04 -7.31
CA THR A 70 13.97 -7.25 -6.53
C THR A 70 13.36 -5.90 -6.19
N VAL A 71 13.83 -5.28 -5.10
CA VAL A 71 13.37 -3.95 -4.72
C VAL A 71 14.21 -2.88 -5.43
N GLY A 72 13.56 -1.81 -5.87
CA GLY A 72 14.25 -0.62 -6.38
C GLY A 72 14.72 0.26 -5.22
N ASN A 73 16.04 0.45 -5.08
CA ASN A 73 16.57 1.38 -4.09
C ASN A 73 16.17 2.82 -4.46
N GLY A 74 15.49 3.51 -3.53
CA GLY A 74 14.97 4.87 -3.74
C GLY A 74 13.52 4.93 -4.22
N GLY A 75 12.92 3.80 -4.65
CA GLY A 75 11.51 3.74 -5.00
C GLY A 75 10.62 3.60 -3.76
N MET A 76 9.49 4.29 -3.75
CA MET A 76 8.45 4.11 -2.74
C MET A 76 7.09 4.55 -3.26
N ILE A 77 6.04 4.04 -2.63
CA ILE A 77 4.67 4.47 -2.86
C ILE A 77 4.10 4.98 -1.55
N ALA A 78 3.48 6.16 -1.58
CA ALA A 78 2.78 6.73 -0.44
C ALA A 78 1.28 6.70 -0.69
N PHE A 79 0.54 6.03 0.18
CA PHE A 79 -0.91 5.99 0.17
C PHE A 79 -1.46 7.16 0.98
N ARG A 80 -2.57 7.71 0.51
CA ARG A 80 -3.29 8.76 1.23
C ARG A 80 -4.01 8.19 2.45
N ALA A 81 -3.79 8.83 3.59
CA ALA A 81 -4.59 8.63 4.81
C ALA A 81 -5.40 9.90 5.10
N ARG A 82 -6.59 9.74 5.68
CA ARG A 82 -7.51 10.85 5.99
C ARG A 82 -7.39 11.32 7.42
N SER A 83 -6.68 10.55 8.27
CA SER A 83 -6.46 10.89 9.67
C SER A 83 -5.12 10.34 10.14
N TRP A 84 -4.62 10.86 11.26
CA TRP A 84 -3.46 10.33 11.93
C TRP A 84 -3.70 8.89 12.41
N GLN A 85 -4.92 8.60 12.86
CA GLN A 85 -5.30 7.26 13.30
C GLN A 85 -5.17 6.24 12.17
N GLU A 86 -5.56 6.58 10.94
CA GLU A 86 -5.38 5.70 9.78
C GLU A 86 -3.89 5.41 9.53
N VAL A 87 -3.01 6.40 9.69
CA VAL A 87 -1.55 6.21 9.57
C VAL A 87 -1.02 5.29 10.66
N ASP A 88 -1.45 5.49 11.91
CA ASP A 88 -1.06 4.64 13.04
C ASP A 88 -1.52 3.20 12.83
N ASP A 89 -2.76 3.01 12.40
CA ASP A 89 -3.35 1.68 12.16
C ASP A 89 -2.67 0.97 10.98
N PHE A 90 -2.36 1.70 9.91
CA PHE A 90 -1.58 1.18 8.79
C PHE A 90 -0.22 0.60 9.27
N HIS A 91 0.50 1.39 10.06
CA HIS A 91 1.83 0.97 10.56
C HIS A 91 1.72 -0.26 11.46
N ALA A 92 0.79 -0.25 12.41
CA ALA A 92 0.57 -1.37 13.32
C ALA A 92 0.20 -2.65 12.56
N ALA A 93 -0.72 -2.57 11.61
CA ALA A 93 -1.15 -3.71 10.80
C ALA A 93 0.00 -4.23 9.92
N ALA A 94 0.79 -3.35 9.32
CA ALA A 94 1.94 -3.72 8.50
C ALA A 94 2.97 -4.53 9.32
N LEU A 95 3.31 -4.07 10.52
CA LEU A 95 4.27 -4.78 11.38
C LEU A 95 3.71 -6.12 11.89
N ALA A 96 2.41 -6.19 12.14
CA ALA A 96 1.76 -7.43 12.59
C ALA A 96 1.67 -8.51 11.47
N HIS A 97 1.82 -8.12 10.21
CA HIS A 97 1.63 -9.01 9.05
C HIS A 97 2.89 -9.14 8.17
N GLY A 98 4.06 -9.11 8.79
CA GLY A 98 5.32 -9.44 8.14
C GLY A 98 6.12 -8.28 7.57
N GLY A 99 5.64 -7.05 7.73
CA GLY A 99 6.41 -5.85 7.38
C GLY A 99 7.39 -5.43 8.47
N SER A 100 8.27 -4.52 8.13
CA SER A 100 9.20 -3.89 9.07
C SER A 100 9.08 -2.38 9.06
N CYS A 101 9.40 -1.74 10.19
CA CYS A 101 9.36 -0.30 10.31
C CYS A 101 10.52 0.35 9.55
N ASP A 102 10.19 1.37 8.75
CA ASP A 102 11.19 2.23 8.07
C ASP A 102 10.96 3.71 8.41
N GLY A 103 10.19 3.98 9.45
CA GLY A 103 9.87 5.27 10.02
C GLY A 103 8.55 5.22 10.78
N PRO A 104 8.55 5.31 12.13
CA PRO A 104 7.34 5.20 12.92
C PRO A 104 6.37 6.37 12.65
N PRO A 105 5.07 6.20 12.97
CA PRO A 105 4.09 7.27 12.81
C PRO A 105 4.52 8.55 13.53
N GLY A 106 4.42 9.67 12.85
CA GLY A 106 4.73 10.96 13.43
C GLY A 106 4.82 12.08 12.39
N LEU A 107 4.94 13.30 12.89
CA LEU A 107 5.10 14.48 12.05
C LEU A 107 6.48 14.51 11.38
N ARG A 108 6.49 14.91 10.13
CA ARG A 108 7.68 15.16 9.31
C ARG A 108 7.69 16.63 8.90
N VAL A 109 7.95 17.50 9.87
CA VAL A 109 7.83 18.96 9.72
C VAL A 109 8.73 19.54 8.63
N LYS A 110 9.79 18.83 8.25
CA LYS A 110 10.67 19.24 7.15
C LYS A 110 9.96 19.24 5.79
N TYR A 111 8.87 18.50 5.65
CA TYR A 111 8.06 18.48 4.42
C TYR A 111 6.92 19.49 4.48
N SER A 112 6.19 19.49 5.58
CA SER A 112 5.18 20.51 5.92
C SER A 112 4.80 20.38 7.40
N PRO A 113 4.21 21.42 8.02
CA PRO A 113 3.87 21.40 9.46
C PRO A 113 2.85 20.32 9.84
N ASP A 114 2.03 19.88 8.89
CA ASP A 114 0.94 18.92 9.07
C ASP A 114 1.21 17.55 8.41
N PHE A 115 2.43 17.32 7.96
CA PHE A 115 2.80 16.08 7.28
C PHE A 115 2.99 14.95 8.30
N TYR A 116 1.95 14.14 8.50
CA TYR A 116 1.97 13.00 9.41
C TYR A 116 2.07 11.71 8.61
N ALA A 117 3.10 10.92 8.86
CA ALA A 117 3.41 9.76 8.02
C ALA A 117 4.00 8.61 8.82
N ALA A 118 3.87 7.42 8.27
CA ALA A 118 4.61 6.23 8.67
C ALA A 118 5.16 5.52 7.44
N TYR A 119 6.32 4.92 7.57
CA TYR A 119 7.02 4.22 6.50
C TYR A 119 7.30 2.79 6.93
N VAL A 120 7.05 1.85 6.04
CA VAL A 120 7.32 0.42 6.27
C VAL A 120 7.95 -0.21 5.03
N ARG A 121 8.58 -1.35 5.25
CA ARG A 121 8.94 -2.28 4.17
C ARG A 121 7.94 -3.42 4.18
N ASP A 122 7.44 -3.79 3.00
CA ASP A 122 6.62 -4.99 2.88
C ASP A 122 7.49 -6.26 3.03
N PRO A 123 6.91 -7.48 3.05
CA PRO A 123 7.69 -8.69 3.24
C PRO A 123 8.76 -8.95 2.17
N ASP A 124 8.63 -8.35 0.99
CA ASP A 124 9.66 -8.42 -0.07
C ASP A 124 10.70 -7.29 0.03
N GLY A 125 10.48 -6.30 0.89
CA GLY A 125 11.37 -5.15 1.08
C GLY A 125 10.97 -3.91 0.30
N ASN A 126 9.83 -3.91 -0.40
CA ASN A 126 9.31 -2.72 -1.07
C ASN A 126 8.91 -1.66 -0.04
N LYS A 127 9.29 -0.41 -0.27
CA LYS A 127 8.98 0.69 0.64
C LYS A 127 7.60 1.26 0.33
N VAL A 128 6.74 1.29 1.33
CA VAL A 128 5.41 1.88 1.26
C VAL A 128 5.15 2.78 2.47
N ALA A 129 4.31 3.77 2.30
CA ALA A 129 3.98 4.74 3.34
C ALA A 129 2.49 5.02 3.37
N ALA A 130 2.02 5.47 4.52
CA ALA A 130 0.74 6.16 4.65
C ALA A 130 1.00 7.60 5.08
N VAL A 131 0.34 8.55 4.43
CA VAL A 131 0.56 9.99 4.65
C VAL A 131 -0.77 10.71 4.82
N CYS A 132 -0.90 11.42 5.92
CA CYS A 132 -1.98 12.37 6.18
C CYS A 132 -1.39 13.78 6.24
N ARG A 133 -1.94 14.68 5.45
CA ARG A 133 -1.54 16.09 5.41
C ARG A 133 -2.75 16.96 5.09
N GLY A 134 -2.64 18.28 5.25
CA GLY A 134 -3.78 19.19 5.19
C GLY A 134 -4.73 19.02 4.01
N ILE A 135 -4.18 18.70 2.83
CA ILE A 135 -5.00 18.46 1.63
C ILE A 135 -5.74 17.11 1.64
N THR A 136 -5.37 16.21 2.52
CA THR A 136 -5.99 14.89 2.66
C THR A 136 -6.84 14.78 3.91
N GLN A 137 -6.63 15.67 4.88
CA GLN A 137 -7.40 15.72 6.11
C GLN A 137 -8.80 16.27 5.80
N ARG A 138 -9.81 15.48 6.06
CA ARG A 138 -11.20 15.95 6.05
C ARG A 138 -11.60 16.27 7.48
N GLN A 139 -12.01 17.47 7.65
CA GLN A 139 -12.60 17.91 8.92
C GLN A 139 -14.01 17.35 9.08
#